data_00afa97a6fdd8f08a872e02a51633447
#
_entry.id   00afa97a6fdd8f08a872e02a51633447
#
_cell.length_a   1.000
_cell.length_b   1.000
_cell.length_c   1.000
_cell.angle_alpha   90.00
_cell.angle_beta   90.00
_cell.angle_gamma   90.00
#
_symmetry.space_group_name_H-M   'P 1'
#
loop_
_entity.id
_entity.type
_entity.pdbx_description
1 polymer ?
#
loop_
_entity_poly.entity_id
_entity_poly.type
_entity_poly.pdbx_seq_one_letter_code
_entity_poly.pdbx_strand_id
1 'polypeptide(L)'
;MSLPEKAFPVSWDQFHRDARALAWRLAGVNGQWRAIVCITRGGLVPAAIISRELGVRVIETVSIASYHDYTTQGELAMLKEVTPALLENDGENILIIDDLTDTGKTAGIVRAMLPKAHFATVYAKPKGRPLVDTFVTEVSQDTWIYFPWDMGFTYQKPIADDHRG
;
A
#
# COMPACT_ATOMS: atom_id res chain seq x y z
N MET A 1 -20.25 16.13 6.65
CA MET A 1 -19.50 14.88 6.88
C MET A 1 -18.79 15.01 8.20
N SER A 2 -19.11 14.15 9.15
CA SER A 2 -18.42 14.15 10.44
C SER A 2 -16.97 13.64 10.23
N LEU A 3 -16.02 14.28 10.91
CA LEU A 3 -14.66 13.77 10.98
C LEU A 3 -14.70 12.37 11.61
N PRO A 4 -13.82 11.45 11.19
CA PRO A 4 -13.73 10.15 11.86
C PRO A 4 -13.44 10.34 13.34
N GLU A 5 -14.04 9.50 14.17
CA GLU A 5 -13.92 9.62 15.64
C GLU A 5 -12.47 9.50 16.11
N LYS A 6 -11.63 8.80 15.35
CA LYS A 6 -10.22 8.62 15.65
C LYS A 6 -9.37 9.01 14.46
N ALA A 7 -8.49 9.98 14.69
CA ALA A 7 -7.51 10.42 13.72
C ALA A 7 -6.10 9.99 14.17
N PHE A 8 -5.32 9.48 13.25
CA PHE A 8 -3.93 9.10 13.48
C PHE A 8 -3.05 9.84 12.46
N PRO A 9 -2.60 11.06 12.79
CA PRO A 9 -1.70 11.80 11.92
C PRO A 9 -0.29 11.24 12.00
N VAL A 10 0.34 11.07 10.83
CA VAL A 10 1.71 10.57 10.71
C VAL A 10 2.57 11.64 10.07
N SER A 11 3.64 12.05 10.75
CA SER A 11 4.63 12.97 10.19
C SER A 11 5.58 12.24 9.23
N TRP A 12 6.31 13.00 8.41
CA TRP A 12 7.35 12.43 7.56
C TRP A 12 8.40 11.65 8.36
N ASP A 13 8.83 12.19 9.49
CA ASP A 13 9.82 11.52 10.36
C ASP A 13 9.28 10.21 10.91
N GLN A 14 8.03 10.20 11.38
CA GLN A 14 7.40 8.99 11.89
C GLN A 14 7.24 7.95 10.80
N PHE A 15 6.78 8.36 9.62
CA PHE A 15 6.61 7.44 8.51
C PHE A 15 7.93 6.83 8.05
N HIS A 16 8.97 7.64 7.96
CA HIS A 16 10.31 7.15 7.60
C HIS A 16 10.82 6.11 8.60
N ARG A 17 10.66 6.36 9.90
CA ARG A 17 11.01 5.39 10.94
C ARG A 17 10.20 4.10 10.83
N ASP A 18 8.90 4.20 10.60
CA ASP A 18 8.03 3.02 10.49
C ASP A 18 8.35 2.22 9.22
N ALA A 19 8.59 2.87 8.09
CA ALA A 19 8.99 2.21 6.86
C ALA A 19 10.34 1.49 7.02
N ARG A 20 11.30 2.11 7.72
CA ARG A 20 12.58 1.46 8.02
C ARG A 20 12.39 0.28 8.98
N ALA A 21 11.51 0.41 9.96
CA ALA A 21 11.19 -0.71 10.85
C ALA A 21 10.61 -1.90 10.07
N LEU A 22 9.76 -1.62 9.08
CA LEU A 22 9.26 -2.65 8.17
C LEU A 22 10.40 -3.30 7.38
N ALA A 23 11.31 -2.51 6.82
CA ALA A 23 12.47 -3.03 6.10
C ALA A 23 13.34 -3.96 6.97
N TRP A 24 13.55 -3.61 8.24
CA TRP A 24 14.27 -4.46 9.19
C TRP A 24 13.57 -5.81 9.41
N ARG A 25 12.26 -5.80 9.55
CA ARG A 25 11.48 -7.04 9.66
C ARG A 25 11.59 -7.89 8.40
N LEU A 26 11.53 -7.25 7.23
CA LEU A 26 11.63 -7.93 5.94
C LEU A 26 13.03 -8.51 5.67
N ALA A 27 14.07 -7.83 6.16
CA ALA A 27 15.44 -8.34 6.08
C ALA A 27 15.63 -9.66 6.86
N GLY A 28 14.81 -9.89 7.90
CA GLY A 28 14.80 -11.12 8.67
C GLY A 28 14.01 -12.28 8.03
N VAL A 29 13.25 -12.01 6.98
CA VAL A 29 12.52 -13.05 6.25
C VAL A 29 13.49 -13.78 5.33
N ASN A 30 13.45 -15.11 5.37
CA ASN A 30 14.30 -15.94 4.53
C ASN A 30 13.99 -15.76 3.05
N GLY A 31 14.99 -15.43 2.26
CA GLY A 31 14.90 -15.30 0.83
C GLY A 31 15.53 -14.02 0.30
N GLN A 32 15.80 -14.03 -0.99
CA GLN A 32 16.23 -12.84 -1.71
C GLN A 32 15.06 -12.31 -2.53
N TRP A 33 14.73 -11.05 -2.30
CA TRP A 33 13.67 -10.39 -3.07
C TRP A 33 14.20 -10.08 -4.47
N ARG A 34 13.54 -10.62 -5.49
CA ARG A 34 13.91 -10.34 -6.90
C ARG A 34 13.29 -9.04 -7.41
N ALA A 35 12.16 -8.63 -6.82
CA ALA A 35 11.47 -7.40 -7.21
C ALA A 35 10.50 -6.96 -6.12
N ILE A 36 10.14 -5.68 -6.18
CA ILE A 36 9.03 -5.11 -5.42
C ILE A 36 7.89 -4.81 -6.38
N VAL A 37 6.69 -5.21 -6.01
CA VAL A 37 5.44 -4.74 -6.62
C VAL A 37 4.81 -3.72 -5.68
N CYS A 38 4.75 -2.49 -6.12
CA CYS A 38 4.23 -1.36 -5.37
C CYS A 38 2.77 -1.11 -5.73
N ILE A 39 1.89 -1.11 -4.75
CA ILE A 39 0.49 -0.73 -4.97
C ILE A 39 0.40 0.79 -4.95
N THR A 40 0.12 1.38 -6.11
CA THR A 40 0.02 2.83 -6.22
C THR A 40 -1.37 3.32 -5.78
N ARG A 41 -1.46 4.51 -5.26
CA ARG A 41 -0.37 5.48 -5.02
C ARG A 41 0.26 5.32 -3.64
N GLY A 42 -0.49 4.81 -2.64
CA GLY A 42 -0.07 4.74 -1.24
C GLY A 42 1.25 4.02 -0.99
N GLY A 43 1.54 3.01 -1.78
CA GLY A 43 2.78 2.23 -1.65
C GLY A 43 4.04 2.89 -2.21
N LEU A 44 3.92 4.00 -2.95
CA LEU A 44 5.08 4.63 -3.62
C LEU A 44 6.15 5.09 -2.63
N VAL A 45 5.77 5.78 -1.58
CA VAL A 45 6.75 6.28 -0.59
C VAL A 45 7.38 5.13 0.20
N PRO A 46 6.62 4.20 0.80
CA PRO A 46 7.25 3.09 1.50
C PRO A 46 8.10 2.20 0.59
N ALA A 47 7.69 1.97 -0.66
CA ALA A 47 8.48 1.18 -1.61
C ALA A 47 9.84 1.83 -1.89
N ALA A 48 9.90 3.15 -2.04
CA ALA A 48 11.16 3.88 -2.23
C ALA A 48 12.12 3.67 -1.06
N ILE A 49 11.62 3.77 0.17
CA ILE A 49 12.43 3.59 1.38
C ILE A 49 12.90 2.14 1.50
N ILE A 50 11.97 1.19 1.38
CA ILE A 50 12.25 -0.24 1.57
C ILE A 50 13.18 -0.77 0.49
N SER A 51 13.02 -0.34 -0.76
CA SER A 51 13.90 -0.74 -1.86
C SER A 51 15.37 -0.36 -1.60
N ARG A 52 15.59 0.82 -1.03
CA ARG A 52 16.95 1.27 -0.63
C ARG A 52 17.51 0.41 0.50
N GLU A 53 16.72 0.20 1.55
CA GLU A 53 17.17 -0.56 2.72
C GLU A 53 17.46 -2.03 2.39
N LEU A 54 16.68 -2.63 1.50
CA LEU A 54 16.84 -4.04 1.11
C LEU A 54 17.71 -4.25 -0.14
N GLY A 55 18.12 -3.18 -0.81
CA GLY A 55 18.93 -3.27 -2.02
C GLY A 55 18.17 -3.86 -3.23
N VAL A 56 16.86 -3.73 -3.29
CA VAL A 56 16.04 -4.22 -4.40
C VAL A 56 15.88 -3.11 -5.42
N ARG A 57 16.32 -3.35 -6.65
CA ARG A 57 16.30 -2.32 -7.71
C ARG A 57 15.15 -2.46 -8.70
N VAL A 58 14.59 -3.65 -8.84
CA VAL A 58 13.45 -3.87 -9.74
C VAL A 58 12.17 -3.54 -8.99
N ILE A 59 11.53 -2.47 -9.38
CA ILE A 59 10.27 -2.02 -8.78
C ILE A 59 9.25 -1.86 -9.88
N GLU A 60 8.12 -2.52 -9.73
CA GLU A 60 6.99 -2.39 -10.62
C GLU A 60 5.78 -1.91 -9.85
N THR A 61 4.84 -1.28 -10.55
CA THR A 61 3.61 -0.77 -9.95
C THR A 61 2.40 -1.58 -10.41
N VAL A 62 1.43 -1.68 -9.52
CA VAL A 62 0.07 -2.11 -9.84
C VAL A 62 -0.87 -1.02 -9.35
N SER A 63 -1.85 -0.66 -10.16
CA SER A 63 -2.82 0.36 -9.79
C SER A 63 -4.22 -0.18 -9.81
N ILE A 64 -4.89 -0.09 -8.67
CA ILE A 64 -6.27 -0.50 -8.47
C ILE A 64 -6.99 0.68 -7.84
N ALA A 65 -8.08 1.10 -8.46
CA ALA A 65 -8.90 2.20 -7.94
C ALA A 65 -10.34 1.77 -7.79
N SER A 66 -11.01 2.33 -6.79
CA SER A 66 -12.46 2.20 -6.69
C SER A 66 -13.11 3.14 -7.70
N TYR A 67 -14.02 2.60 -8.50
CA TYR A 67 -14.87 3.40 -9.38
C TYR A 67 -15.93 4.08 -8.54
N HIS A 68 -15.85 5.41 -8.47
CA HIS A 68 -16.94 6.23 -7.95
C HIS A 68 -17.85 6.65 -9.11
N ASP A 69 -18.45 5.67 -9.77
CA ASP A 69 -19.56 5.97 -10.64
C ASP A 69 -20.87 5.88 -9.85
N TYR A 70 -21.81 6.75 -10.14
CA TYR A 70 -23.10 6.84 -9.44
C TYR A 70 -23.93 5.54 -9.47
N THR A 71 -23.52 4.57 -10.27
CA THR A 71 -24.26 3.32 -10.49
C THR A 71 -23.60 2.06 -9.89
N THR A 72 -22.30 2.11 -9.55
CA THR A 72 -21.56 0.93 -9.03
C THR A 72 -20.64 1.34 -7.90
N GLN A 73 -21.23 1.66 -6.74
CA GLN A 73 -20.46 1.95 -5.55
C GLN A 73 -19.69 0.70 -5.09
N GLY A 74 -18.37 0.77 -5.08
CA GLY A 74 -17.50 -0.19 -4.44
C GLY A 74 -16.84 -1.22 -5.36
N GLU A 75 -17.02 -1.16 -6.67
CA GLU A 75 -16.24 -1.99 -7.60
C GLU A 75 -14.83 -1.43 -7.77
N LEU A 76 -13.86 -2.32 -7.66
CA LEU A 76 -12.46 -2.01 -7.89
C LEU A 76 -12.12 -2.30 -9.36
N ALA A 77 -11.45 -1.36 -10.00
CA ALA A 77 -10.96 -1.50 -11.37
C ALA A 77 -9.43 -1.56 -11.39
N MET A 78 -8.90 -2.50 -12.18
CA MET A 78 -7.48 -2.59 -12.47
C MET A 78 -7.10 -1.52 -13.50
N LEU A 79 -6.35 -0.50 -13.10
CA LEU A 79 -5.92 0.58 -13.97
C LEU A 79 -4.56 0.31 -14.60
N LYS A 80 -3.69 -0.41 -13.92
CA LYS A 80 -2.38 -0.82 -14.43
C LYS A 80 -2.03 -2.19 -13.86
N GLU A 81 -1.75 -3.12 -14.74
CA GLU A 81 -1.41 -4.49 -14.40
C GLU A 81 0.10 -4.65 -14.15
N VAL A 82 0.44 -5.74 -13.47
CA VAL A 82 1.81 -6.21 -13.32
C VAL A 82 2.25 -6.86 -14.63
N THR A 83 3.52 -6.67 -15.03
CA THR A 83 4.03 -7.31 -16.24
C THR A 83 4.06 -8.84 -16.08
N PRO A 84 3.85 -9.60 -17.17
CA PRO A 84 3.83 -11.06 -17.11
C PRO A 84 5.07 -11.70 -16.49
N ALA A 85 6.24 -11.10 -16.68
CA ALA A 85 7.49 -11.61 -16.10
C ALA A 85 7.45 -11.69 -14.56
N LEU A 86 6.76 -10.78 -13.88
CA LEU A 86 6.63 -10.81 -12.43
C LEU A 86 5.55 -11.76 -11.94
N LEU A 87 4.65 -12.20 -12.79
CA LEU A 87 3.63 -13.21 -12.47
C LEU A 87 4.18 -14.63 -12.49
N GLU A 88 5.35 -14.84 -13.07
CA GLU A 88 5.98 -16.16 -13.13
C GLU A 88 6.20 -16.73 -11.73
N ASN A 89 6.02 -18.05 -11.59
CA ASN A 89 6.13 -18.77 -10.31
C ASN A 89 5.21 -18.20 -9.22
N ASP A 90 4.04 -17.68 -9.60
CA ASP A 90 3.01 -17.16 -8.68
C ASP A 90 3.52 -16.02 -7.78
N GLY A 91 4.55 -15.31 -8.21
CA GLY A 91 5.15 -14.20 -7.46
C GLY A 91 6.15 -14.63 -6.38
N GLU A 92 6.70 -15.84 -6.46
CA GLU A 92 7.74 -16.29 -5.52
C GLU A 92 8.93 -15.31 -5.52
N ASN A 93 9.41 -14.94 -4.34
CA ASN A 93 10.48 -13.95 -4.11
C ASN A 93 10.11 -12.51 -4.54
N ILE A 94 8.84 -12.23 -4.72
CA ILE A 94 8.34 -10.86 -4.90
C ILE A 94 7.84 -10.32 -3.56
N LEU A 95 8.15 -9.06 -3.32
CA LEU A 95 7.67 -8.31 -2.17
C LEU A 95 6.61 -7.31 -2.64
N ILE A 96 5.39 -7.45 -2.15
CA ILE A 96 4.31 -6.50 -2.40
C ILE A 96 4.32 -5.46 -1.29
N ILE A 97 4.32 -4.19 -1.63
CA ILE A 97 4.35 -3.07 -0.68
C ILE A 97 3.15 -2.15 -0.87
N ASP A 98 2.50 -1.83 0.23
CA ASP A 98 1.51 -0.76 0.35
C ASP A 98 1.73 -0.01 1.68
N ASP A 99 1.11 1.15 1.82
CA ASP A 99 1.17 1.94 3.05
C ASP A 99 0.29 1.33 4.16
N LEU A 100 -0.89 0.89 3.79
CA LEU A 100 -1.94 0.46 4.69
C LEU A 100 -2.77 -0.65 4.05
N THR A 101 -3.15 -1.65 4.84
CA THR A 101 -4.27 -2.53 4.49
C THR A 101 -5.46 -2.17 5.37
N ASP A 102 -6.55 -1.71 4.75
CA ASP A 102 -7.77 -1.27 5.46
C ASP A 102 -8.80 -2.39 5.54
N THR A 103 -9.68 -2.49 4.56
CA THR A 103 -10.69 -3.57 4.48
C THR A 103 -10.13 -4.86 3.89
N GLY A 104 -9.01 -4.77 3.19
CA GLY A 104 -8.39 -5.89 2.51
C GLY A 104 -8.87 -6.12 1.07
N LYS A 105 -9.76 -5.29 0.54
CA LYS A 105 -10.28 -5.45 -0.83
C LYS A 105 -9.17 -5.38 -1.88
N THR A 106 -8.37 -4.32 -1.85
CA THR A 106 -7.22 -4.16 -2.76
C THR A 106 -6.18 -5.26 -2.52
N ALA A 107 -5.87 -5.54 -1.26
CA ALA A 107 -4.92 -6.59 -0.91
C ALA A 107 -5.35 -7.96 -1.43
N GLY A 108 -6.65 -8.28 -1.37
CA GLY A 108 -7.19 -9.53 -1.88
C GLY A 108 -6.99 -9.71 -3.38
N ILE A 109 -7.17 -8.64 -4.16
CA ILE A 109 -6.97 -8.68 -5.61
C ILE A 109 -5.49 -8.93 -5.94
N VAL A 110 -4.58 -8.20 -5.32
CA VAL A 110 -3.14 -8.33 -5.57
C VAL A 110 -2.62 -9.68 -5.08
N ARG A 111 -3.11 -10.15 -3.92
CA ARG A 111 -2.77 -11.48 -3.39
C ARG A 111 -3.18 -12.59 -4.37
N ALA A 112 -4.34 -12.47 -5.01
CA ALA A 112 -4.80 -13.45 -5.99
C ALA A 112 -3.91 -13.48 -7.25
N MET A 113 -3.34 -12.33 -7.64
CA MET A 113 -2.41 -12.24 -8.77
C MET A 113 -1.05 -12.84 -8.46
N LEU A 114 -0.59 -12.71 -7.23
CA LEU A 114 0.75 -13.09 -6.77
C LEU A 114 0.62 -13.92 -5.47
N PRO A 115 0.08 -15.14 -5.56
CA PRO A 115 -0.29 -15.89 -4.34
C PRO A 115 0.91 -16.32 -3.49
N LYS A 116 2.11 -16.45 -4.07
CA LYS A 116 3.33 -16.80 -3.34
C LYS A 116 4.19 -15.62 -2.96
N ALA A 117 3.78 -14.39 -3.32
CA ALA A 117 4.51 -13.19 -2.93
C ALA A 117 4.37 -12.92 -1.43
N HIS A 118 5.34 -12.24 -0.87
CA HIS A 118 5.28 -11.74 0.50
C HIS A 118 4.65 -10.36 0.50
N PHE A 119 3.55 -10.20 1.22
CA PHE A 119 2.81 -8.94 1.26
C PHE A 119 3.14 -8.19 2.55
N ALA A 120 3.60 -6.95 2.41
CA ALA A 120 3.95 -6.09 3.55
C ALA A 120 3.32 -4.71 3.44
N THR A 121 2.82 -4.22 4.57
CA THR A 121 2.31 -2.86 4.71
C THR A 121 2.93 -2.21 5.95
N VAL A 122 2.99 -0.88 5.96
CA VAL A 122 3.48 -0.18 7.14
C VAL A 122 2.44 -0.28 8.26
N TYR A 123 1.18 -0.03 7.93
CA TYR A 123 0.07 -0.13 8.88
C TYR A 123 -0.93 -1.19 8.44
N ALA A 124 -1.65 -1.74 9.42
CA ALA A 124 -2.72 -2.69 9.13
C ALA A 124 -3.91 -2.44 10.05
N LYS A 125 -5.12 -2.55 9.48
CA LYS A 125 -6.37 -2.59 10.24
C LYS A 125 -6.87 -4.03 10.36
N PRO A 126 -7.70 -4.37 11.36
CA PRO A 126 -8.09 -5.74 11.64
C PRO A 126 -8.68 -6.50 10.44
N LYS A 127 -9.49 -5.84 9.60
CA LYS A 127 -10.09 -6.50 8.42
C LYS A 127 -9.09 -6.82 7.32
N GLY A 128 -8.06 -5.99 7.15
CA GLY A 128 -7.03 -6.19 6.13
C GLY A 128 -5.87 -7.05 6.59
N ARG A 129 -5.65 -7.14 7.89
CA ARG A 129 -4.51 -7.86 8.49
C ARG A 129 -4.35 -9.30 8.00
N PRO A 130 -5.40 -10.13 7.85
CA PRO A 130 -5.23 -11.52 7.41
C PRO A 130 -4.61 -11.68 6.02
N LEU A 131 -4.63 -10.63 5.20
CA LEU A 131 -4.12 -10.67 3.82
C LEU A 131 -2.67 -10.25 3.69
N VAL A 132 -2.06 -9.72 4.75
CA VAL A 132 -0.65 -9.30 4.76
C VAL A 132 0.18 -10.20 5.64
N ASP A 133 1.45 -10.39 5.25
CA ASP A 133 2.37 -11.27 5.96
C ASP A 133 3.18 -10.51 7.02
N THR A 134 3.51 -9.26 6.75
CA THR A 134 4.31 -8.42 7.65
C THR A 134 3.77 -6.98 7.67
N PHE A 135 3.66 -6.42 8.85
CA PHE A 135 3.31 -5.00 9.06
C PHE A 135 4.01 -4.48 10.32
N VAL A 136 3.98 -3.17 10.53
CA VAL A 136 4.63 -2.56 11.71
C VAL A 136 3.63 -2.28 12.81
N THR A 137 2.58 -1.52 12.50
CA THR A 137 1.64 -1.04 13.51
C THR A 137 0.20 -1.36 13.11
N GLU A 138 -0.53 -1.98 14.04
CA GLU A 138 -1.96 -2.19 13.89
C GLU A 138 -2.71 -0.97 14.44
N VAL A 139 -3.69 -0.49 13.69
CA VAL A 139 -4.61 0.56 14.12
C VAL A 139 -6.04 0.05 14.05
N SER A 140 -6.93 0.63 14.87
CA SER A 140 -8.33 0.19 14.89
C SER A 140 -9.03 0.45 13.56
N GLN A 141 -10.06 -0.33 13.28
CA GLN A 141 -10.78 -0.23 12.00
C GLN A 141 -11.43 1.14 11.79
N ASP A 142 -11.84 1.79 12.85
CA ASP A 142 -12.49 3.11 12.85
C ASP A 142 -11.50 4.29 12.85
N THR A 143 -10.20 4.01 12.81
CA THR A 143 -9.15 5.03 12.76
C THR A 143 -8.93 5.47 11.33
N TRP A 144 -8.85 6.79 11.11
CA TRP A 144 -8.39 7.36 9.86
C TRP A 144 -6.92 7.77 9.98
N ILE A 145 -6.07 7.22 9.11
CA ILE A 145 -4.65 7.58 9.06
C ILE A 145 -4.47 8.74 8.09
N TYR A 146 -3.85 9.81 8.58
CA TYR A 146 -3.44 10.94 7.74
C TYR A 146 -1.95 10.82 7.48
N PHE A 147 -1.62 10.40 6.26
CA PHE A 147 -0.23 10.27 5.84
C PHE A 147 0.39 11.65 5.56
N PRO A 148 1.73 11.75 5.64
CA PRO A 148 2.39 13.05 5.46
C PRO A 148 2.25 13.62 4.04
N TRP A 149 1.91 12.79 3.05
CA TRP A 149 1.60 13.24 1.68
C TRP A 149 0.14 13.60 1.46
N ASP A 150 -0.72 13.39 2.43
CA ASP A 150 -2.12 13.81 2.35
C ASP A 150 -2.20 15.33 2.43
N MET A 151 -3.15 15.92 1.68
CA MET A 151 -3.25 17.37 1.54
C MET A 151 -3.97 18.07 2.70
N GLY A 152 -4.27 17.35 3.78
CA GLY A 152 -4.93 17.89 4.96
C GLY A 152 -5.89 16.89 5.61
N PHE A 153 -6.57 17.34 6.66
CA PHE A 153 -7.51 16.52 7.44
C PHE A 153 -8.89 16.38 6.79
N THR A 154 -9.09 17.01 5.65
CA THR A 154 -10.31 16.89 4.85
C THR A 154 -9.93 16.66 3.39
N TYR A 155 -10.87 16.11 2.62
CA TYR A 155 -10.67 15.95 1.19
C TYR A 155 -10.35 17.30 0.54
N GLN A 156 -9.26 17.34 -0.20
CA GLN A 156 -8.88 18.48 -1.02
C GLN A 156 -8.73 18.03 -2.46
N LYS A 157 -9.19 18.87 -3.38
CA LYS A 157 -9.05 18.60 -4.81
C LYS A 157 -7.59 18.66 -5.23
N PRO A 158 -7.17 17.82 -6.18
CA PRO A 158 -5.87 17.99 -6.81
C PRO A 158 -5.72 19.39 -7.42
N ILE A 159 -4.51 19.95 -7.36
CA ILE A 159 -4.20 21.26 -7.98
C ILE A 159 -4.60 21.28 -9.46
N ALA A 160 -4.46 20.14 -10.14
CA ALA A 160 -4.84 20.02 -11.55
C ALA A 160 -6.33 20.30 -11.82
N ASP A 161 -7.19 20.12 -10.83
CA ASP A 161 -8.63 20.37 -10.99
C ASP A 161 -8.96 21.87 -10.96
N ASP A 162 -8.12 22.67 -10.30
CA ASP A 162 -8.27 24.14 -10.26
C ASP A 162 -7.90 24.82 -11.59
N HIS A 163 -7.17 24.11 -12.46
CA HIS A 163 -6.72 24.61 -13.76
C HIS A 163 -7.52 24.07 -14.94
N ARG A 164 -8.60 23.34 -14.70
CA ARG A 164 -9.50 22.80 -15.73
C ARG A 164 -10.76 23.67 -15.92
N GLY A 165 -10.66 24.94 -15.59
CA GLY A 165 -11.72 25.93 -15.79
C GLY A 165 -11.81 26.45 -17.22
#